data_9547e2bc7109a27c723e19d7127279e5
#
_entry.id   9547e2bc7109a27c723e19d7127279e5
#
_cell.length_a   1.000
_cell.length_b   1.000
_cell.length_c   1.000
_cell.angle_alpha   90.00
_cell.angle_beta   90.00
_cell.angle_gamma   90.00
#
_symmetry.space_group_name_H-M   'P 1'
#
loop_
_entity.id
_entity.type
_entity.pdbx_description
1 polymer ?
#
loop_
_entity_poly.entity_id
_entity_poly.type
_entity_poly.pdbx_seq_one_letter_code
_entity_poly.pdbx_strand_id
1 'polypeptide(L)'
;MKELDAKGRQIFCRYLATYLALLVTVSIPFYALTRRTLHMLKENTVKDSYATLSNGFENINDDIVRLYEAAITLNAESNFTQLLRIKGKTDTRDSYKLLAVRKYLSNMYSTSDMSVGCGLIFEEAPFVITTESVYHKLDYFYPNVISVDAMTFPEWKESLFSESGLINLYAAKRMKLNKTEEREILQCTIPMPATVMSPKKAMLYFLFDSSILAKTLLSEDIIKDSFMILTNKNDEIILRCQYEGELGDLPGYGATGITERRIDGVNTTLMSMKNRDTGMTVVVGIPDRLFNQKIAPYVWLLLIYIISAILLGLVVSFYLAHRQAVPLQSIVNTAATITGTSNYKNEFRYIQDVLLSMNQDNESYRKRLALMDDSIRISLTQKVLSEGALSQEEKTEFMRYYGLADTFYCVILADVLYAGTRVGGESATRDINLLVGELMHRQLSCDQAIC
;
A
#
# COMPACT_ATOMS: atom_id res chain seq x y z
N MET A 1 -2.06 18.82 -34.91
CA MET A 1 -1.18 18.01 -35.79
C MET A 1 -1.15 18.50 -37.25
N LYS A 2 -2.03 19.38 -37.68
CA LYS A 2 -2.03 19.98 -39.05
C LYS A 2 -0.92 21.02 -39.28
N GLU A 3 -0.25 21.52 -38.23
CA GLU A 3 0.75 22.59 -38.29
C GLU A 3 2.20 22.09 -38.33
N LEU A 4 2.44 20.79 -38.22
CA LEU A 4 3.78 20.22 -38.17
C LEU A 4 4.15 19.61 -39.53
N ASP A 5 5.22 20.14 -40.15
CA ASP A 5 5.87 19.55 -41.32
C ASP A 5 6.45 18.15 -41.03
N ALA A 6 6.84 17.43 -42.06
CA ALA A 6 7.40 16.06 -41.90
C ALA A 6 8.55 16.00 -40.86
N LYS A 7 9.40 17.05 -40.82
CA LYS A 7 10.50 17.19 -39.86
C LYS A 7 10.01 17.54 -38.45
N GLY A 8 9.03 18.45 -38.33
CA GLY A 8 8.39 18.74 -37.04
C GLY A 8 7.73 17.53 -36.40
N ARG A 9 7.19 16.63 -37.21
CA ARG A 9 6.65 15.34 -36.73
C ARG A 9 7.76 14.44 -36.19
N GLN A 10 8.91 14.41 -36.78
CA GLN A 10 10.06 13.64 -36.30
C GLN A 10 10.57 14.16 -34.95
N ILE A 11 10.67 15.50 -34.80
CA ILE A 11 11.02 16.16 -33.53
C ILE A 11 9.99 15.81 -32.46
N PHE A 12 8.67 15.93 -32.76
CA PHE A 12 7.59 15.58 -31.88
C PHE A 12 7.66 14.11 -31.42
N CYS A 13 7.85 13.15 -32.35
CA CYS A 13 7.95 11.73 -32.01
C CYS A 13 9.15 11.45 -31.09
N ARG A 14 10.28 12.16 -31.27
CA ARG A 14 11.46 11.99 -30.42
C ARG A 14 11.18 12.47 -28.98
N TYR A 15 10.58 13.63 -28.80
CA TYR A 15 10.18 14.13 -27.48
C TYR A 15 9.12 13.26 -26.84
N LEU A 16 8.12 12.85 -27.61
CA LEU A 16 7.09 11.93 -27.13
C LEU A 16 7.69 10.61 -26.65
N ALA A 17 8.62 10.03 -27.41
CA ALA A 17 9.31 8.79 -27.00
C ALA A 17 10.11 9.00 -25.70
N THR A 18 10.77 10.16 -25.53
CA THR A 18 11.51 10.48 -24.30
C THR A 18 10.58 10.59 -23.08
N TYR A 19 9.43 11.27 -23.23
CA TYR A 19 8.45 11.38 -22.15
C TYR A 19 7.77 10.06 -21.83
N LEU A 20 7.49 9.25 -22.86
CA LEU A 20 6.97 7.89 -22.66
C LEU A 20 7.96 6.98 -21.94
N ALA A 21 9.25 7.05 -22.31
CA ALA A 21 10.31 6.32 -21.61
C ALA A 21 10.40 6.72 -20.15
N LEU A 22 10.30 8.01 -19.84
CA LEU A 22 10.27 8.51 -18.46
C LEU A 22 9.03 8.02 -17.70
N LEU A 23 7.85 8.03 -18.34
CA LEU A 23 6.63 7.52 -17.76
C LEU A 23 6.75 6.02 -17.43
N VAL A 24 7.30 5.21 -18.34
CA VAL A 24 7.56 3.78 -18.10
C VAL A 24 8.53 3.59 -16.94
N THR A 25 9.63 4.36 -16.89
CA THR A 25 10.63 4.29 -15.82
C THR A 25 10.01 4.56 -14.44
N VAL A 26 9.10 5.54 -14.33
CA VAL A 26 8.38 5.84 -13.08
C VAL A 26 7.33 4.78 -12.75
N SER A 27 6.73 4.14 -13.77
CA SER A 27 5.69 3.12 -13.57
C SER A 27 6.23 1.81 -12.99
N ILE A 28 7.52 1.45 -13.25
CA ILE A 28 8.13 0.20 -12.74
C ILE A 28 8.16 0.15 -11.21
N PRO A 29 8.75 1.11 -10.47
CA PRO A 29 8.77 1.10 -9.02
C PRO A 29 7.36 1.20 -8.43
N PHE A 30 6.45 1.92 -9.09
CA PHE A 30 5.06 2.01 -8.65
C PHE A 30 4.34 0.65 -8.74
N TYR A 31 4.55 -0.11 -9.82
CA TYR A 31 4.04 -1.48 -9.95
C TYR A 31 4.60 -2.41 -8.87
N ALA A 32 5.92 -2.34 -8.61
CA ALA A 32 6.56 -3.14 -7.57
C ALA A 32 5.99 -2.81 -6.17
N LEU A 33 5.78 -1.53 -5.87
CA LEU A 33 5.17 -1.07 -4.62
C LEU A 33 3.73 -1.58 -4.49
N THR A 34 2.93 -1.47 -5.54
CA THR A 34 1.54 -1.95 -5.57
C THR A 34 1.47 -3.46 -5.29
N ARG A 35 2.32 -4.25 -5.96
CA ARG A 35 2.40 -5.70 -5.73
C ARG A 35 2.75 -6.03 -4.28
N ARG A 36 3.71 -5.30 -3.70
CA ARG A 36 4.11 -5.48 -2.30
C ARG A 36 2.98 -5.10 -1.33
N THR A 37 2.27 -4.02 -1.60
CA THR A 37 1.13 -3.57 -0.79
C THR A 37 -0.01 -4.59 -0.79
N LEU A 38 -0.35 -5.16 -1.96
CA LEU A 38 -1.37 -6.20 -2.07
C LEU A 38 -0.98 -7.47 -1.32
N HIS A 39 0.29 -7.87 -1.38
CA HIS A 39 0.78 -9.03 -0.63
C HIS A 39 0.69 -8.79 0.89
N MET A 40 1.13 -7.62 1.35
CA MET A 40 1.03 -7.22 2.76
C MET A 40 -0.44 -7.15 3.23
N LEU A 41 -1.34 -6.67 2.40
CA LEU A 41 -2.76 -6.59 2.73
C LEU A 41 -3.36 -8.00 2.90
N LYS A 42 -3.01 -8.95 2.01
CA LYS A 42 -3.42 -10.36 2.15
C LYS A 42 -2.88 -10.95 3.46
N GLU A 43 -1.60 -10.78 3.73
CA GLU A 43 -0.96 -11.29 4.93
C GLU A 43 -1.58 -10.72 6.21
N ASN A 44 -1.86 -9.41 6.25
CA ASN A 44 -2.55 -8.78 7.38
C ASN A 44 -3.96 -9.32 7.55
N THR A 45 -4.73 -9.49 6.47
CA THR A 45 -6.09 -10.05 6.55
C THR A 45 -6.08 -11.47 7.11
N VAL A 46 -5.10 -12.30 6.73
CA VAL A 46 -4.91 -13.65 7.28
C VAL A 46 -4.56 -13.58 8.78
N LYS A 47 -3.64 -12.71 9.18
CA LYS A 47 -3.26 -12.50 10.59
C LYS A 47 -4.43 -12.01 11.44
N ASP A 48 -5.22 -11.09 10.92
CA ASP A 48 -6.41 -10.55 11.62
C ASP A 48 -7.47 -11.66 11.80
N SER A 49 -7.66 -12.50 10.78
CA SER A 49 -8.57 -13.65 10.87
C SER A 49 -8.07 -14.66 11.91
N TYR A 50 -6.76 -14.91 11.97
CA TYR A 50 -6.17 -15.79 12.97
C TYR A 50 -6.29 -15.21 14.39
N ALA A 51 -6.07 -13.90 14.56
CA ALA A 51 -6.25 -13.23 15.85
C ALA A 51 -7.71 -13.28 16.31
N THR A 52 -8.67 -13.09 15.39
CA THR A 52 -10.11 -13.24 15.71
C THR A 52 -10.44 -14.65 16.15
N LEU A 53 -9.94 -15.67 15.44
CA LEU A 53 -10.09 -17.07 15.81
C LEU A 53 -9.46 -17.36 17.18
N SER A 54 -8.25 -16.85 17.45
CA SER A 54 -7.54 -17.03 18.72
C SER A 54 -8.35 -16.46 19.88
N ASN A 55 -8.79 -15.23 19.76
CA ASN A 55 -9.58 -14.56 20.80
C ASN A 55 -10.91 -15.27 21.03
N GLY A 56 -11.60 -15.66 19.95
CA GLY A 56 -12.86 -16.40 20.04
C GLY A 56 -12.67 -17.77 20.70
N PHE A 57 -11.60 -18.47 20.36
CA PHE A 57 -11.30 -19.79 20.93
C PHE A 57 -10.89 -19.69 22.41
N GLU A 58 -10.10 -18.69 22.79
CA GLU A 58 -9.78 -18.41 24.19
C GLU A 58 -11.06 -18.07 24.98
N ASN A 59 -11.93 -17.23 24.46
CA ASN A 59 -13.19 -16.90 25.11
C ASN A 59 -14.07 -18.14 25.38
N ILE A 60 -14.13 -19.07 24.42
CA ILE A 60 -14.88 -20.34 24.63
C ILE A 60 -14.23 -21.17 25.73
N ASN A 61 -12.90 -21.30 25.72
CA ASN A 61 -12.19 -22.05 26.74
C ASN A 61 -12.34 -21.42 28.13
N ASP A 62 -12.21 -20.11 28.23
CA ASP A 62 -12.39 -19.39 29.51
C ASP A 62 -13.80 -19.52 30.04
N ASP A 63 -14.81 -19.52 29.17
CA ASP A 63 -16.19 -19.73 29.58
C ASP A 63 -16.38 -21.13 30.17
N ILE A 64 -15.86 -22.16 29.51
CA ILE A 64 -15.90 -23.54 30.01
C ILE A 64 -15.15 -23.69 31.35
N VAL A 65 -13.99 -23.06 31.49
CA VAL A 65 -13.22 -23.09 32.75
C VAL A 65 -14.00 -22.39 33.89
N ARG A 66 -14.58 -21.21 33.60
CA ARG A 66 -15.45 -20.50 34.59
C ARG A 66 -16.63 -21.33 35.03
N LEU A 67 -17.27 -22.04 34.08
CA LEU A 67 -18.38 -22.96 34.44
C LEU A 67 -17.92 -24.12 35.29
N TYR A 68 -16.73 -24.66 35.09
CA TYR A 68 -16.13 -25.69 35.92
C TYR A 68 -15.81 -25.17 37.34
N GLU A 69 -15.19 -23.96 37.44
CA GLU A 69 -14.94 -23.32 38.74
C GLU A 69 -16.25 -23.08 39.54
N ALA A 70 -17.28 -22.65 38.84
CA ALA A 70 -18.60 -22.48 39.44
C ALA A 70 -19.23 -23.82 39.88
N ALA A 71 -18.97 -24.90 39.13
CA ALA A 71 -19.36 -26.24 39.54
C ALA A 71 -18.63 -26.71 40.82
N ILE A 72 -17.34 -26.43 40.95
CA ILE A 72 -16.58 -26.69 42.19
C ILE A 72 -17.17 -25.89 43.35
N THR A 73 -17.56 -24.67 43.16
CA THR A 73 -18.17 -23.84 44.17
C THR A 73 -19.58 -24.39 44.57
N LEU A 74 -20.38 -24.83 43.60
CA LEU A 74 -21.65 -25.51 43.85
C LEU A 74 -21.45 -26.78 44.68
N ASN A 75 -20.36 -27.52 44.43
CA ASN A 75 -20.03 -28.73 45.20
C ASN A 75 -19.80 -28.47 46.70
N ALA A 76 -19.35 -27.23 47.05
CA ALA A 76 -19.15 -26.82 48.44
C ALA A 76 -20.45 -26.36 49.12
N GLU A 77 -21.54 -26.15 48.37
CA GLU A 77 -22.82 -25.70 48.89
C GLU A 77 -23.54 -26.80 49.69
N SER A 78 -23.88 -26.51 50.97
CA SER A 78 -24.50 -27.46 51.88
C SER A 78 -25.85 -27.99 51.37
N ASN A 79 -26.69 -27.14 50.76
CA ASN A 79 -27.94 -27.54 50.17
C ASN A 79 -27.78 -28.55 49.05
N PHE A 80 -26.78 -28.33 48.19
CA PHE A 80 -26.46 -29.22 47.08
C PHE A 80 -25.93 -30.57 47.57
N THR A 81 -25.01 -30.59 48.52
CA THR A 81 -24.44 -31.84 49.08
C THR A 81 -25.53 -32.70 49.79
N GLN A 82 -26.55 -32.06 50.34
CA GLN A 82 -27.68 -32.77 50.90
C GLN A 82 -28.59 -33.36 49.81
N LEU A 83 -28.81 -32.62 48.69
CA LEU A 83 -29.59 -33.15 47.55
C LEU A 83 -28.93 -34.37 46.90
N LEU A 84 -27.57 -34.43 46.85
CA LEU A 84 -26.84 -35.60 46.35
C LEU A 84 -27.06 -36.89 47.13
N ARG A 85 -27.68 -36.81 48.32
CA ARG A 85 -28.00 -37.97 49.18
C ARG A 85 -29.42 -38.46 49.00
N ILE A 86 -30.27 -37.74 48.29
CA ILE A 86 -31.65 -38.07 48.08
C ILE A 86 -31.74 -39.27 47.11
N LYS A 87 -32.40 -40.32 47.57
CA LYS A 87 -32.79 -41.52 46.81
C LYS A 87 -34.33 -41.62 46.76
N GLY A 88 -34.86 -41.41 45.55
CA GLY A 88 -36.29 -41.47 45.35
C GLY A 88 -37.07 -40.17 45.54
N LYS A 89 -38.30 -40.15 45.98
CA LYS A 89 -39.17 -38.98 46.04
C LYS A 89 -38.69 -37.97 47.07
N THR A 90 -38.76 -36.68 46.68
CA THR A 90 -38.42 -35.53 47.54
C THR A 90 -39.48 -35.30 48.62
N ASP A 91 -39.06 -34.93 49.83
CA ASP A 91 -39.92 -34.47 50.90
C ASP A 91 -40.17 -32.94 50.79
N THR A 92 -41.22 -32.46 51.44
CA THR A 92 -41.54 -31.02 51.51
C THR A 92 -40.39 -30.20 52.08
N ARG A 93 -39.59 -30.79 52.98
CA ARG A 93 -38.36 -30.18 53.53
C ARG A 93 -37.24 -29.91 52.45
N ASP A 94 -37.29 -30.68 51.37
CA ASP A 94 -36.27 -30.53 50.30
C ASP A 94 -36.55 -29.36 49.33
N SER A 95 -37.80 -28.83 49.34
CA SER A 95 -38.23 -27.76 48.45
C SER A 95 -37.34 -26.49 48.58
N TYR A 96 -36.95 -26.16 49.83
CA TYR A 96 -36.05 -25.01 50.04
C TYR A 96 -34.66 -25.26 49.42
N LYS A 97 -34.11 -26.48 49.57
CA LYS A 97 -32.82 -26.87 49.00
C LYS A 97 -32.84 -26.82 47.48
N LEU A 98 -33.93 -27.35 46.89
CA LEU A 98 -34.13 -27.31 45.43
C LEU A 98 -34.20 -25.90 44.91
N LEU A 99 -34.87 -24.96 45.59
CA LEU A 99 -34.93 -23.56 45.23
C LEU A 99 -33.57 -22.87 45.39
N ALA A 100 -32.79 -23.16 46.43
CA ALA A 100 -31.47 -22.63 46.67
C ALA A 100 -30.50 -23.03 45.55
N VAL A 101 -30.50 -24.34 45.20
CA VAL A 101 -29.65 -24.85 44.10
C VAL A 101 -30.09 -24.28 42.74
N ARG A 102 -31.41 -24.18 42.48
CA ARG A 102 -31.92 -23.55 41.26
C ARG A 102 -31.42 -22.10 41.13
N LYS A 103 -31.50 -21.32 42.23
CA LYS A 103 -31.00 -19.92 42.24
C LYS A 103 -29.51 -19.87 41.94
N TYR A 104 -28.75 -20.81 42.49
CA TYR A 104 -27.32 -20.92 42.19
C TYR A 104 -27.06 -21.22 40.70
N LEU A 105 -27.79 -22.19 40.13
CA LEU A 105 -27.74 -22.52 38.72
C LEU A 105 -28.09 -21.30 37.82
N SER A 106 -29.13 -20.54 38.21
CA SER A 106 -29.51 -19.34 37.48
C SER A 106 -28.40 -18.27 37.50
N ASN A 107 -27.75 -18.06 38.65
CA ASN A 107 -26.62 -17.16 38.74
C ASN A 107 -25.43 -17.65 37.90
N MET A 108 -25.09 -18.93 37.95
CA MET A 108 -24.03 -19.55 37.16
C MET A 108 -24.30 -19.43 35.66
N TYR A 109 -25.52 -19.72 35.22
CA TYR A 109 -25.94 -19.55 33.83
C TYR A 109 -25.76 -18.10 33.33
N SER A 110 -26.07 -17.13 34.20
CA SER A 110 -25.92 -15.70 33.86
C SER A 110 -24.46 -15.26 33.71
N THR A 111 -23.49 -16.09 34.09
CA THR A 111 -22.06 -15.78 33.89
C THR A 111 -21.51 -16.26 32.53
N SER A 112 -22.28 -17.07 31.81
CA SER A 112 -21.93 -17.58 30.49
C SER A 112 -22.72 -16.86 29.39
N ASP A 113 -22.02 -16.22 28.49
CA ASP A 113 -22.62 -15.55 27.31
C ASP A 113 -22.95 -16.54 26.17
N MET A 114 -22.44 -17.77 26.25
CA MET A 114 -22.52 -18.75 25.16
C MET A 114 -23.50 -19.86 25.42
N SER A 115 -23.84 -20.09 26.69
CA SER A 115 -24.75 -21.18 27.07
C SER A 115 -26.21 -20.78 26.81
N VAL A 116 -26.98 -21.69 26.20
CA VAL A 116 -28.42 -21.52 25.91
C VAL A 116 -29.30 -22.34 26.87
N GLY A 117 -28.67 -23.09 27.75
CA GLY A 117 -29.37 -23.87 28.78
C GLY A 117 -28.40 -24.52 29.77
N CYS A 118 -28.85 -24.65 31.00
CA CYS A 118 -28.10 -25.29 32.09
C CYS A 118 -29.03 -26.03 33.01
N GLY A 119 -28.58 -27.15 33.55
CA GLY A 119 -29.34 -27.89 34.54
C GLY A 119 -28.56 -29.03 35.19
N LEU A 120 -29.19 -29.60 36.19
CA LEU A 120 -28.69 -30.73 36.98
C LEU A 120 -29.61 -31.93 36.84
N ILE A 121 -29.03 -33.07 36.46
CA ILE A 121 -29.69 -34.40 36.41
C ILE A 121 -29.05 -35.27 37.46
N PHE A 122 -29.87 -35.91 38.29
CA PHE A 122 -29.40 -36.82 39.33
C PHE A 122 -29.44 -38.26 38.85
N GLU A 123 -28.52 -39.09 39.31
CA GLU A 123 -28.45 -40.51 38.97
C GLU A 123 -29.65 -41.27 39.52
N GLU A 124 -29.90 -41.15 40.83
CA GLU A 124 -30.94 -41.92 41.54
C GLU A 124 -32.20 -41.12 41.82
N ALA A 125 -32.18 -39.77 41.73
CA ALA A 125 -33.36 -38.98 42.09
C ALA A 125 -34.21 -38.69 40.82
N PRO A 126 -35.58 -38.79 40.97
CA PRO A 126 -36.49 -38.64 39.84
C PRO A 126 -36.89 -37.20 39.59
N PHE A 127 -35.91 -36.26 39.60
CA PHE A 127 -36.12 -34.83 39.26
C PHE A 127 -34.94 -34.24 38.54
N VAL A 128 -35.21 -33.18 37.81
CA VAL A 128 -34.21 -32.35 37.11
C VAL A 128 -34.37 -30.91 37.58
N ILE A 129 -33.27 -30.25 37.88
CA ILE A 129 -33.24 -28.83 38.21
C ILE A 129 -32.68 -28.07 36.98
N THR A 130 -33.46 -27.15 36.45
CA THR A 130 -32.99 -26.20 35.45
C THR A 130 -32.87 -24.79 36.04
N THR A 131 -32.36 -23.85 35.29
CA THR A 131 -32.35 -22.44 35.70
C THR A 131 -33.73 -21.86 35.95
N GLU A 132 -34.75 -22.37 35.23
CA GLU A 132 -36.10 -21.84 35.25
C GLU A 132 -36.99 -22.57 36.30
N SER A 133 -36.86 -23.88 36.41
CA SER A 133 -37.78 -24.70 37.22
C SER A 133 -37.16 -26.00 37.71
N VAL A 134 -37.83 -26.62 38.65
CA VAL A 134 -37.57 -27.99 39.11
C VAL A 134 -38.67 -28.92 38.56
N TYR A 135 -38.26 -29.93 37.82
CA TYR A 135 -39.16 -30.86 37.15
C TYR A 135 -39.18 -32.22 37.88
N HIS A 136 -40.27 -32.57 38.51
CA HIS A 136 -40.49 -33.87 39.16
C HIS A 136 -41.10 -34.91 38.21
N LYS A 137 -41.61 -34.45 37.04
CA LYS A 137 -42.20 -35.34 36.03
C LYS A 137 -41.26 -35.34 34.83
N LEU A 138 -40.44 -36.36 34.74
CA LEU A 138 -39.42 -36.46 33.68
C LEU A 138 -40.03 -36.69 32.29
N ASP A 139 -41.20 -37.39 32.24
CA ASP A 139 -42.00 -37.57 31.01
C ASP A 139 -42.55 -36.24 30.46
N TYR A 140 -42.73 -35.24 31.33
CA TYR A 140 -43.09 -33.89 30.91
C TYR A 140 -41.86 -33.07 30.55
N PHE A 141 -40.78 -33.19 31.31
CA PHE A 141 -39.55 -32.41 31.12
C PHE A 141 -38.95 -32.68 29.76
N TYR A 142 -38.69 -33.94 29.41
CA TYR A 142 -37.91 -34.29 28.23
C TYR A 142 -38.56 -33.83 26.91
N PRO A 143 -39.83 -34.11 26.60
CA PRO A 143 -40.46 -33.70 25.36
C PRO A 143 -40.75 -32.18 25.26
N ASN A 144 -40.82 -31.48 26.43
CA ASN A 144 -41.26 -30.09 26.46
C ASN A 144 -40.15 -29.07 26.71
N VAL A 145 -39.08 -29.45 27.39
CA VAL A 145 -37.99 -28.56 27.78
C VAL A 145 -36.72 -28.86 26.99
N ILE A 146 -36.33 -30.14 26.93
CA ILE A 146 -35.13 -30.59 26.21
C ILE A 146 -35.47 -31.91 25.55
N SER A 147 -35.40 -31.99 24.23
CA SER A 147 -35.45 -33.26 23.53
C SER A 147 -34.33 -33.38 22.52
N VAL A 148 -33.67 -34.51 22.53
CA VAL A 148 -32.61 -34.86 21.56
C VAL A 148 -33.23 -35.69 20.46
N ASP A 149 -32.90 -35.37 19.20
CA ASP A 149 -33.43 -36.12 18.07
C ASP A 149 -33.03 -37.61 18.17
N ALA A 150 -33.99 -38.50 17.87
CA ALA A 150 -33.84 -39.94 17.88
C ALA A 150 -33.37 -40.57 19.22
N MET A 151 -33.54 -39.88 20.37
CA MET A 151 -33.19 -40.43 21.70
C MET A 151 -34.35 -40.30 22.68
N THR A 152 -34.49 -41.30 23.56
CA THR A 152 -35.37 -41.25 24.72
C THR A 152 -34.68 -40.58 25.91
N PHE A 153 -35.45 -40.17 26.93
CA PHE A 153 -34.86 -39.58 28.15
C PHE A 153 -33.86 -40.51 28.86
N PRO A 154 -34.15 -41.81 29.05
CA PRO A 154 -33.19 -42.75 29.66
C PRO A 154 -31.89 -42.84 28.89
N GLU A 155 -31.95 -42.97 27.54
CA GLU A 155 -30.78 -43.05 26.69
C GLU A 155 -29.95 -41.76 26.74
N TRP A 156 -30.65 -40.61 26.70
CA TRP A 156 -29.95 -39.32 26.85
C TRP A 156 -29.28 -39.20 28.22
N LYS A 157 -29.98 -39.54 29.30
CA LYS A 157 -29.43 -39.55 30.66
C LYS A 157 -28.21 -40.46 30.75
N GLU A 158 -28.30 -41.68 30.26
CA GLU A 158 -27.21 -42.65 30.24
C GLU A 158 -26.00 -42.12 29.48
N SER A 159 -26.22 -41.49 28.32
CA SER A 159 -25.14 -40.88 27.55
C SER A 159 -24.39 -39.81 28.32
N LEU A 160 -25.08 -39.03 29.17
CA LEU A 160 -24.42 -37.99 30.00
C LEU A 160 -23.54 -38.59 31.11
N PHE A 161 -23.88 -39.78 31.63
CA PHE A 161 -23.15 -40.46 32.70
C PHE A 161 -22.04 -41.39 32.18
N SER A 162 -21.95 -41.64 30.87
CA SER A 162 -21.06 -42.65 30.30
C SER A 162 -19.58 -42.24 30.42
N GLU A 163 -19.22 -40.96 30.24
CA GLU A 163 -17.84 -40.51 30.24
C GLU A 163 -17.31 -40.18 31.64
N SER A 164 -15.98 -40.35 31.84
CA SER A 164 -15.31 -40.23 33.14
C SER A 164 -14.45 -39.00 33.34
N GLY A 165 -14.50 -38.03 32.42
CA GLY A 165 -13.71 -36.80 32.52
C GLY A 165 -14.24 -35.81 33.55
N LEU A 166 -13.41 -34.85 33.98
CA LEU A 166 -13.83 -33.73 34.83
C LEU A 166 -14.75 -32.75 34.06
N ILE A 167 -14.46 -32.58 32.80
CA ILE A 167 -15.27 -31.83 31.82
C ILE A 167 -15.40 -32.76 30.62
N ASN A 168 -16.61 -33.03 30.19
CA ASN A 168 -16.89 -33.86 29.03
C ASN A 168 -17.66 -33.03 28.01
N LEU A 169 -17.13 -32.98 26.78
CA LEU A 169 -17.73 -32.30 25.65
C LEU A 169 -18.19 -33.33 24.63
N TYR A 170 -19.49 -33.36 24.37
CA TYR A 170 -20.12 -34.30 23.47
C TYR A 170 -20.36 -33.67 22.12
N ALA A 171 -20.32 -34.46 21.07
CA ALA A 171 -20.63 -34.03 19.72
C ALA A 171 -22.00 -33.32 19.67
N ALA A 172 -22.03 -32.24 18.90
CA ALA A 172 -23.25 -31.48 18.70
C ALA A 172 -24.37 -32.38 18.11
N LYS A 173 -25.55 -32.28 18.68
CA LYS A 173 -26.73 -33.03 18.28
C LYS A 173 -27.89 -32.08 18.02
N ARG A 174 -28.83 -32.48 17.15
CA ARG A 174 -30.08 -31.75 16.97
C ARG A 174 -30.94 -31.88 18.20
N MET A 175 -31.31 -30.74 18.76
CA MET A 175 -32.10 -30.68 19.99
C MET A 175 -33.19 -29.62 19.86
N LYS A 176 -34.33 -29.88 20.50
CA LYS A 176 -35.40 -28.90 20.73
C LYS A 176 -35.32 -28.39 22.15
N LEU A 177 -35.24 -27.08 22.31
CA LEU A 177 -35.31 -26.40 23.60
C LEU A 177 -36.65 -25.66 23.73
N ASN A 178 -37.38 -25.88 24.84
CA ASN A 178 -38.67 -25.20 25.13
C ASN A 178 -39.65 -25.24 23.95
N LYS A 179 -39.76 -26.39 23.24
CA LYS A 179 -40.62 -26.58 22.05
C LYS A 179 -40.34 -25.62 20.88
N THR A 180 -39.20 -24.97 20.86
CA THR A 180 -38.78 -24.11 19.76
C THR A 180 -38.22 -24.91 18.59
N GLU A 181 -37.69 -24.23 17.60
CA GLU A 181 -37.02 -24.84 16.46
C GLU A 181 -35.86 -25.74 16.88
N GLU A 182 -35.64 -26.77 16.09
CA GLU A 182 -34.47 -27.64 16.25
C GLU A 182 -33.20 -26.86 15.99
N ARG A 183 -32.25 -26.99 16.89
CA ARG A 183 -30.92 -26.40 16.79
C ARG A 183 -29.89 -27.48 17.01
N GLU A 184 -28.70 -27.24 16.45
CA GLU A 184 -27.54 -28.07 16.71
C GLU A 184 -26.85 -27.59 17.99
N ILE A 185 -26.87 -28.42 19.02
CA ILE A 185 -26.46 -28.11 20.40
C ILE A 185 -25.26 -28.97 20.77
N LEU A 186 -24.18 -28.35 21.16
CA LEU A 186 -23.05 -28.99 21.82
C LEU A 186 -23.34 -29.11 23.32
N GLN A 187 -23.10 -30.28 23.90
CA GLN A 187 -23.28 -30.50 25.31
C GLN A 187 -21.94 -30.51 26.03
N CYS A 188 -21.87 -29.79 27.14
CA CYS A 188 -20.80 -29.87 28.11
C CYS A 188 -21.34 -30.42 29.40
N THR A 189 -20.72 -31.45 29.99
CA THR A 189 -21.12 -31.99 31.27
C THR A 189 -19.97 -31.99 32.26
N ILE A 190 -20.32 -31.75 33.52
CA ILE A 190 -19.44 -31.79 34.67
C ILE A 190 -20.01 -32.74 35.68
N PRO A 191 -19.32 -33.88 36.02
CA PRO A 191 -19.81 -34.82 37.01
C PRO A 191 -19.81 -34.19 38.40
N MET A 192 -20.85 -34.47 39.16
CA MET A 192 -21.01 -33.96 40.52
C MET A 192 -21.07 -35.12 41.51
N PRO A 193 -20.29 -35.12 42.58
CA PRO A 193 -19.31 -34.09 42.99
C PRO A 193 -18.18 -33.88 41.97
N ALA A 194 -17.77 -32.64 41.77
CA ALA A 194 -16.72 -32.28 40.82
C ALA A 194 -15.32 -32.69 41.33
N THR A 195 -15.11 -33.98 41.57
CA THR A 195 -13.89 -34.57 42.10
C THR A 195 -13.58 -35.88 41.35
N VAL A 196 -12.30 -36.15 41.12
CA VAL A 196 -11.84 -37.30 40.32
C VAL A 196 -12.16 -38.67 40.96
N MET A 197 -12.27 -38.74 42.30
CA MET A 197 -12.39 -40.01 43.05
C MET A 197 -13.77 -40.28 43.60
N SER A 198 -14.74 -39.41 43.40
CA SER A 198 -16.12 -39.63 43.96
C SER A 198 -17.03 -40.25 42.90
N PRO A 199 -17.94 -41.16 43.33
CA PRO A 199 -18.97 -41.67 42.43
C PRO A 199 -19.83 -40.50 41.93
N LYS A 200 -20.15 -40.50 40.65
CA LYS A 200 -21.00 -39.49 40.01
C LYS A 200 -22.43 -39.69 40.51
N LYS A 201 -22.96 -38.74 41.26
CA LYS A 201 -24.31 -38.75 41.77
C LYS A 201 -25.27 -37.83 41.00
N ALA A 202 -24.71 -36.85 40.31
CA ALA A 202 -25.44 -35.97 39.44
C ALA A 202 -24.55 -35.52 38.28
N MET A 203 -25.15 -35.05 37.21
CA MET A 203 -24.46 -34.41 36.08
C MET A 203 -24.99 -32.99 35.94
N LEU A 204 -24.06 -32.04 36.03
CA LEU A 204 -24.32 -30.65 35.64
C LEU A 204 -24.09 -30.56 34.15
N TYR A 205 -25.09 -30.13 33.39
CA TYR A 205 -24.98 -29.98 31.94
C TYR A 205 -25.17 -28.53 31.55
N PHE A 206 -24.41 -28.14 30.53
CA PHE A 206 -24.52 -26.88 29.79
C PHE A 206 -24.77 -27.17 28.34
N LEU A 207 -25.58 -26.36 27.72
CA LEU A 207 -25.94 -26.46 26.29
C LEU A 207 -25.42 -25.23 25.55
N PHE A 208 -24.65 -25.44 24.50
CA PHE A 208 -24.11 -24.40 23.67
C PHE A 208 -24.67 -24.50 22.27
N ASP A 209 -25.21 -23.41 21.73
CA ASP A 209 -25.68 -23.38 20.36
C ASP A 209 -24.46 -23.34 19.40
N SER A 210 -24.37 -24.32 18.50
CA SER A 210 -23.31 -24.46 17.52
C SER A 210 -23.13 -23.19 16.66
N SER A 211 -24.24 -22.52 16.36
CA SER A 211 -24.23 -21.29 15.57
C SER A 211 -23.61 -20.11 16.33
N ILE A 212 -23.84 -20.02 17.64
CA ILE A 212 -23.24 -19.00 18.51
C ILE A 212 -21.73 -19.25 18.63
N LEU A 213 -21.34 -20.52 18.88
CA LEU A 213 -19.93 -20.91 18.95
C LEU A 213 -19.19 -20.58 17.63
N ALA A 214 -19.81 -20.93 16.51
CA ALA A 214 -19.22 -20.63 15.20
C ALA A 214 -19.04 -19.11 14.97
N LYS A 215 -20.02 -18.30 15.34
CA LYS A 215 -19.95 -16.82 15.24
C LYS A 215 -18.92 -16.20 16.20
N THR A 216 -18.66 -16.83 17.33
CA THR A 216 -17.61 -16.40 18.26
C THR A 216 -16.22 -16.67 17.69
N LEU A 217 -16.05 -17.78 16.97
CA LEU A 217 -14.80 -18.18 16.37
C LEU A 217 -14.48 -17.43 15.07
N LEU A 218 -15.50 -17.16 14.26
CA LEU A 218 -15.34 -16.55 12.93
C LEU A 218 -16.42 -15.51 12.65
N SER A 219 -16.08 -14.49 11.87
CA SER A 219 -17.08 -13.54 11.38
C SER A 219 -18.08 -14.21 10.42
N GLU A 220 -19.34 -13.76 10.42
CA GLU A 220 -20.42 -14.32 9.58
C GLU A 220 -20.09 -14.39 8.10
N ASP A 221 -19.32 -13.41 7.59
CA ASP A 221 -18.91 -13.35 6.18
C ASP A 221 -17.97 -14.49 5.77
N ILE A 222 -17.19 -15.01 6.74
CA ILE A 222 -16.21 -16.06 6.51
C ILE A 222 -16.84 -17.44 6.71
N ILE A 223 -17.74 -17.57 7.69
CA ILE A 223 -18.35 -18.87 8.06
C ILE A 223 -19.04 -19.55 6.87
N LYS A 224 -19.73 -18.77 6.02
CA LYS A 224 -20.56 -19.33 4.93
C LYS A 224 -19.80 -20.16 3.90
N ASP A 225 -18.52 -19.85 3.69
CA ASP A 225 -17.68 -20.44 2.65
C ASP A 225 -16.40 -21.07 3.18
N SER A 226 -16.21 -21.10 4.50
CA SER A 226 -15.11 -21.75 5.21
C SER A 226 -15.60 -23.00 5.92
N PHE A 227 -14.70 -23.92 6.18
CA PHE A 227 -15.02 -25.04 7.06
C PHE A 227 -14.38 -24.87 8.44
N MET A 228 -15.01 -25.44 9.46
CA MET A 228 -14.52 -25.43 10.81
C MET A 228 -14.75 -26.78 11.48
N ILE A 229 -13.77 -27.22 12.25
CA ILE A 229 -13.82 -28.42 13.07
C ILE A 229 -13.36 -28.04 14.47
N LEU A 230 -14.13 -28.46 15.46
CA LEU A 230 -13.75 -28.40 16.88
C LEU A 230 -13.70 -29.84 17.42
N THR A 231 -12.63 -30.18 18.10
CA THR A 231 -12.43 -31.49 18.69
C THR A 231 -12.28 -31.37 20.20
N ASN A 232 -12.64 -32.46 20.92
CA ASN A 232 -12.39 -32.60 22.34
C ASN A 232 -10.93 -33.08 22.61
N LYS A 233 -10.59 -33.30 23.86
CA LYS A 233 -9.27 -33.80 24.30
C LYS A 233 -8.90 -35.17 23.74
N ASN A 234 -9.88 -35.96 23.29
CA ASN A 234 -9.69 -37.30 22.72
C ASN A 234 -9.60 -37.26 21.19
N ASP A 235 -9.48 -36.07 20.60
CA ASP A 235 -9.50 -35.83 19.15
C ASP A 235 -10.85 -36.26 18.47
N GLU A 236 -11.94 -36.36 19.23
CA GLU A 236 -13.28 -36.62 18.70
C GLU A 236 -13.90 -35.29 18.23
N ILE A 237 -14.52 -35.30 17.04
CA ILE A 237 -15.18 -34.11 16.52
C ILE A 237 -16.45 -33.81 17.32
N ILE A 238 -16.43 -32.65 18.00
CA ILE A 238 -17.58 -32.17 18.78
C ILE A 238 -18.43 -31.15 18.02
N LEU A 239 -17.85 -30.42 17.08
CA LEU A 239 -18.54 -29.50 16.20
C LEU A 239 -17.93 -29.57 14.80
N ARG A 240 -18.77 -29.62 13.78
CA ARG A 240 -18.38 -29.64 12.37
C ARG A 240 -19.24 -28.66 11.60
N CYS A 241 -18.61 -27.75 10.90
CA CYS A 241 -19.25 -26.82 9.98
C CYS A 241 -18.66 -26.97 8.59
N GLN A 242 -19.47 -27.32 7.59
CA GLN A 242 -19.13 -27.38 6.16
C GLN A 242 -17.87 -28.23 5.81
N TYR A 243 -17.60 -29.27 6.58
CA TYR A 243 -16.53 -30.23 6.30
C TYR A 243 -17.08 -31.66 6.35
N GLU A 244 -16.89 -32.44 5.29
CA GLU A 244 -17.38 -33.83 5.21
C GLU A 244 -16.26 -34.87 5.32
N GLY A 245 -14.98 -34.46 5.27
CA GLY A 245 -13.83 -35.34 5.35
C GLY A 245 -13.52 -35.86 6.77
N GLU A 246 -12.59 -36.81 6.87
CA GLU A 246 -12.06 -37.31 8.15
C GLU A 246 -10.95 -36.38 8.69
N LEU A 247 -10.75 -36.39 10.03
CA LEU A 247 -9.69 -35.61 10.68
C LEU A 247 -8.28 -35.98 10.20
N GLY A 248 -8.07 -37.28 9.87
CA GLY A 248 -6.80 -37.78 9.36
C GLY A 248 -6.42 -37.24 7.97
N ASP A 249 -7.39 -36.77 7.21
CA ASP A 249 -7.19 -36.20 5.88
C ASP A 249 -6.77 -34.70 5.94
N LEU A 250 -6.84 -34.08 7.12
CA LEU A 250 -6.43 -32.67 7.29
C LEU A 250 -4.92 -32.56 7.52
N PRO A 251 -4.20 -32.08 6.52
CA PRO A 251 -2.75 -31.89 6.65
C PRO A 251 -2.45 -30.79 7.68
N GLY A 252 -1.72 -31.14 8.74
CA GLY A 252 -1.34 -30.21 9.80
C GLY A 252 -2.30 -30.19 11.00
N TYR A 253 -3.22 -31.14 11.11
CA TYR A 253 -4.01 -31.36 12.32
C TYR A 253 -3.10 -31.54 13.54
N GLY A 254 -3.37 -30.83 14.61
CA GLY A 254 -2.54 -30.86 15.85
C GLY A 254 -1.36 -29.90 15.89
N ALA A 255 -0.99 -29.27 14.78
CA ALA A 255 0.02 -28.20 14.77
C ALA A 255 -0.64 -26.84 14.96
N THR A 256 -0.25 -26.09 15.98
CA THR A 256 -0.76 -24.71 16.18
C THR A 256 -0.10 -23.76 15.20
N GLY A 257 -0.88 -22.96 14.49
CA GLY A 257 -0.40 -21.96 13.56
C GLY A 257 -1.22 -21.84 12.28
N ILE A 258 -0.61 -21.14 11.31
CA ILE A 258 -1.19 -20.89 9.99
C ILE A 258 -0.41 -21.70 8.96
N THR A 259 -1.10 -22.45 8.12
CA THR A 259 -0.50 -23.20 7.00
C THR A 259 -1.35 -23.06 5.75
N GLU A 260 -0.69 -22.84 4.60
CA GLU A 260 -1.39 -22.83 3.31
C GLU A 260 -1.31 -24.23 2.69
N ARG A 261 -2.46 -24.77 2.29
CA ARG A 261 -2.59 -26.10 1.68
C ARG A 261 -3.66 -26.10 0.59
N ARG A 262 -3.57 -27.08 -0.28
CA ARG A 262 -4.57 -27.30 -1.32
C ARG A 262 -5.51 -28.40 -0.86
N ILE A 263 -6.77 -28.08 -0.61
CA ILE A 263 -7.83 -29.00 -0.19
C ILE A 263 -8.87 -29.02 -1.30
N ASP A 264 -9.26 -30.19 -1.78
CA ASP A 264 -10.22 -30.38 -2.89
C ASP A 264 -9.91 -29.52 -4.13
N GLY A 265 -8.61 -29.33 -4.42
CA GLY A 265 -8.18 -28.54 -5.57
C GLY A 265 -8.16 -27.02 -5.33
N VAL A 266 -8.64 -26.53 -4.17
CA VAL A 266 -8.69 -25.11 -3.81
C VAL A 266 -7.56 -24.78 -2.83
N ASN A 267 -6.83 -23.70 -3.10
CA ASN A 267 -5.86 -23.19 -2.13
C ASN A 267 -6.62 -22.66 -0.91
N THR A 268 -6.28 -23.21 0.24
CA THR A 268 -6.95 -22.97 1.51
C THR A 268 -5.93 -22.64 2.60
N THR A 269 -6.17 -21.59 3.31
CA THR A 269 -5.39 -21.22 4.50
C THR A 269 -5.99 -21.95 5.69
N LEU A 270 -5.23 -22.89 6.28
CA LEU A 270 -5.58 -23.61 7.50
C LEU A 270 -5.05 -22.85 8.71
N MET A 271 -5.93 -22.65 9.68
CA MET A 271 -5.62 -22.08 10.98
C MET A 271 -5.96 -23.11 12.04
N SER A 272 -4.99 -23.53 12.84
CA SER A 272 -5.19 -24.53 13.88
C SER A 272 -4.67 -24.04 15.23
N MET A 273 -5.42 -24.32 16.29
CA MET A 273 -5.07 -23.99 17.68
C MET A 273 -5.49 -25.10 18.62
N LYS A 274 -4.67 -25.33 19.64
CA LYS A 274 -4.97 -26.29 20.71
C LYS A 274 -4.87 -25.59 22.06
N ASN A 275 -5.94 -25.68 22.85
CA ASN A 275 -5.91 -25.24 24.24
C ASN A 275 -5.39 -26.36 25.14
N ARG A 276 -4.54 -26.02 26.12
CA ARG A 276 -3.92 -27.00 27.02
C ARG A 276 -4.83 -27.41 28.19
N ASP A 277 -5.68 -26.50 28.65
CA ASP A 277 -6.49 -26.70 29.86
C ASP A 277 -7.70 -27.55 29.54
N THR A 278 -8.42 -27.28 28.47
CA THR A 278 -9.58 -28.05 28.01
C THR A 278 -9.19 -29.22 27.09
N GLY A 279 -7.99 -29.19 26.51
CA GLY A 279 -7.54 -30.17 25.51
C GLY A 279 -8.22 -30.01 24.15
N MET A 280 -9.09 -29.01 23.99
CA MET A 280 -9.80 -28.75 22.73
C MET A 280 -8.85 -28.32 21.64
N THR A 281 -9.18 -28.71 20.41
CA THR A 281 -8.47 -28.22 19.20
C THR A 281 -9.50 -27.65 18.23
N VAL A 282 -9.23 -26.46 17.71
CA VAL A 282 -10.00 -25.86 16.63
C VAL A 282 -9.15 -25.85 15.36
N VAL A 283 -9.76 -26.23 14.25
CA VAL A 283 -9.18 -26.13 12.90
C VAL A 283 -10.17 -25.43 12.00
N VAL A 284 -9.71 -24.39 11.35
CA VAL A 284 -10.49 -23.61 10.38
C VAL A 284 -9.76 -23.58 9.06
N GLY A 285 -10.48 -23.88 7.98
CA GLY A 285 -9.97 -23.77 6.63
C GLY A 285 -10.70 -22.66 5.87
N ILE A 286 -9.96 -21.63 5.48
CA ILE A 286 -10.51 -20.48 4.76
C ILE A 286 -9.96 -20.51 3.33
N PRO A 287 -10.81 -20.71 2.29
CA PRO A 287 -10.39 -20.65 0.90
C PRO A 287 -9.80 -19.27 0.55
N ASP A 288 -8.71 -19.27 -0.18
CA ASP A 288 -8.01 -18.03 -0.62
C ASP A 288 -8.91 -17.06 -1.38
N ARG A 289 -9.95 -17.57 -2.05
CA ARG A 289 -10.95 -16.73 -2.72
C ARG A 289 -11.64 -15.73 -1.79
N LEU A 290 -11.86 -16.10 -0.52
CA LEU A 290 -12.51 -15.21 0.46
C LEU A 290 -11.61 -14.05 0.85
N PHE A 291 -10.32 -14.30 1.04
CA PHE A 291 -9.35 -13.23 1.25
C PHE A 291 -9.25 -12.32 0.03
N ASN A 292 -9.24 -12.91 -1.17
CA ASN A 292 -9.22 -12.15 -2.42
C ASN A 292 -10.48 -11.31 -2.60
N GLN A 293 -11.66 -11.80 -2.22
CA GLN A 293 -12.92 -11.04 -2.27
C GLN A 293 -12.88 -9.82 -1.33
N LYS A 294 -12.35 -9.97 -0.12
CA LYS A 294 -12.19 -8.85 0.83
C LYS A 294 -11.21 -7.80 0.30
N ILE A 295 -10.19 -8.21 -0.44
CA ILE A 295 -9.17 -7.33 -1.01
C ILE A 295 -9.61 -6.74 -2.36
N ALA A 296 -10.54 -7.40 -3.07
CA ALA A 296 -10.98 -7.00 -4.41
C ALA A 296 -11.35 -5.51 -4.56
N PRO A 297 -12.12 -4.86 -3.65
CA PRO A 297 -12.43 -3.43 -3.79
C PRO A 297 -11.17 -2.56 -3.76
N TYR A 298 -10.16 -2.90 -2.97
CA TYR A 298 -8.89 -2.18 -2.92
C TYR A 298 -8.07 -2.40 -4.21
N VAL A 299 -8.10 -3.63 -4.76
CA VAL A 299 -7.47 -3.94 -6.05
C VAL A 299 -8.11 -3.13 -7.17
N TRP A 300 -9.43 -3.06 -7.24
CA TRP A 300 -10.16 -2.25 -8.22
C TRP A 300 -9.84 -0.77 -8.09
N LEU A 301 -9.82 -0.23 -6.88
CA LEU A 301 -9.47 1.17 -6.65
C LEU A 301 -8.03 1.47 -7.10
N LEU A 302 -7.07 0.61 -6.76
CA LEU A 302 -5.69 0.71 -7.23
C LEU A 302 -5.58 0.65 -8.75
N LEU A 303 -6.33 -0.24 -9.39
CA LEU A 303 -6.32 -0.40 -10.85
C LEU A 303 -6.87 0.84 -11.54
N ILE A 304 -7.97 1.41 -11.04
CA ILE A 304 -8.53 2.68 -11.53
C ILE A 304 -7.50 3.80 -11.38
N TYR A 305 -6.81 3.88 -10.24
CA TYR A 305 -5.77 4.87 -10.01
C TYR A 305 -4.60 4.73 -10.98
N ILE A 306 -4.12 3.51 -11.22
CA ILE A 306 -3.04 3.22 -12.19
C ILE A 306 -3.45 3.63 -13.60
N ILE A 307 -4.65 3.24 -14.04
CA ILE A 307 -5.16 3.59 -15.37
C ILE A 307 -5.28 5.11 -15.51
N SER A 308 -5.84 5.79 -14.51
CA SER A 308 -5.98 7.26 -14.54
C SER A 308 -4.63 7.96 -14.57
N ALA A 309 -3.63 7.49 -13.82
CA ALA A 309 -2.28 8.03 -13.83
C ALA A 309 -1.58 7.85 -15.18
N ILE A 310 -1.74 6.68 -15.81
CA ILE A 310 -1.20 6.42 -17.15
C ILE A 310 -1.87 7.33 -18.18
N LEU A 311 -3.20 7.45 -18.17
CA LEU A 311 -3.94 8.34 -19.08
C LEU A 311 -3.51 9.79 -18.91
N LEU A 312 -3.43 10.27 -17.67
CA LEU A 312 -2.96 11.62 -17.39
C LEU A 312 -1.53 11.82 -17.88
N GLY A 313 -0.64 10.85 -17.61
CA GLY A 313 0.75 10.86 -18.06
C GLY A 313 0.86 10.91 -19.60
N LEU A 314 0.03 10.17 -20.33
CA LEU A 314 -0.03 10.20 -21.80
C LEU A 314 -0.49 11.57 -22.31
N VAL A 315 -1.54 12.15 -21.72
CA VAL A 315 -2.04 13.49 -22.09
C VAL A 315 -0.97 14.56 -21.86
N VAL A 316 -0.32 14.53 -20.69
CA VAL A 316 0.76 15.47 -20.34
C VAL A 316 1.96 15.28 -21.27
N SER A 317 2.37 14.04 -21.54
CA SER A 317 3.47 13.74 -22.47
C SER A 317 3.20 14.27 -23.88
N PHE A 318 1.97 14.05 -24.37
CA PHE A 318 1.54 14.56 -25.67
C PHE A 318 1.55 16.09 -25.72
N TYR A 319 0.97 16.72 -24.68
CA TYR A 319 0.92 18.19 -24.57
C TYR A 319 2.34 18.79 -24.51
N LEU A 320 3.23 18.25 -23.68
CA LEU A 320 4.60 18.74 -23.56
C LEU A 320 5.42 18.53 -24.84
N ALA A 321 5.29 17.36 -25.47
CA ALA A 321 5.94 17.08 -26.73
C ALA A 321 5.49 18.06 -27.84
N HIS A 322 4.20 18.34 -27.91
CA HIS A 322 3.65 19.32 -28.87
C HIS A 322 4.12 20.73 -28.57
N ARG A 323 4.06 21.16 -27.31
CA ARG A 323 4.49 22.49 -26.87
C ARG A 323 5.98 22.75 -27.13
N GLN A 324 6.82 21.72 -27.08
CA GLN A 324 8.28 21.88 -27.35
C GLN A 324 8.62 21.71 -28.82
N ALA A 325 7.92 20.88 -29.57
CA ALA A 325 8.19 20.65 -30.97
C ALA A 325 7.93 21.90 -31.84
N VAL A 326 6.84 22.63 -31.56
CA VAL A 326 6.46 23.82 -32.39
C VAL A 326 7.50 24.93 -32.35
N PRO A 327 7.97 25.43 -31.19
CA PRO A 327 8.99 26.47 -31.15
C PRO A 327 10.34 26.02 -31.76
N LEU A 328 10.72 24.77 -31.49
CA LEU A 328 11.97 24.22 -31.99
C LEU A 328 11.94 24.10 -33.51
N GLN A 329 10.83 23.68 -34.10
CA GLN A 329 10.64 23.68 -35.56
C GLN A 329 10.78 25.09 -36.15
N SER A 330 10.18 26.12 -35.52
CA SER A 330 10.28 27.48 -35.95
C SER A 330 11.76 27.97 -35.99
N ILE A 331 12.54 27.69 -34.92
CA ILE A 331 13.95 28.04 -34.83
C ILE A 331 14.76 27.34 -35.92
N VAL A 332 14.52 26.03 -36.10
CA VAL A 332 15.22 25.24 -37.13
C VAL A 332 14.87 25.71 -38.54
N ASN A 333 13.60 26.04 -38.80
CA ASN A 333 13.20 26.58 -40.10
C ASN A 333 13.83 27.95 -40.37
N THR A 334 13.92 28.83 -39.38
CA THR A 334 14.62 30.10 -39.46
C THR A 334 16.12 29.90 -39.72
N ALA A 335 16.76 29.00 -39.03
CA ALA A 335 18.16 28.64 -39.27
C ALA A 335 18.38 28.08 -40.68
N ALA A 336 17.47 27.26 -41.19
CA ALA A 336 17.54 26.70 -42.54
C ALA A 336 17.37 27.77 -43.65
N THR A 337 16.57 28.82 -43.45
CA THR A 337 16.47 29.94 -44.38
C THR A 337 17.74 30.75 -44.43
N ILE A 338 18.48 30.87 -43.34
CA ILE A 338 19.74 31.60 -43.27
C ILE A 338 20.88 30.82 -43.94
N THR A 339 20.96 29.51 -43.70
CA THR A 339 22.10 28.70 -44.18
C THR A 339 21.88 28.05 -45.55
N GLY A 340 20.63 28.03 -46.04
CA GLY A 340 20.28 27.36 -47.30
C GLY A 340 20.34 25.81 -47.21
N THR A 341 20.71 25.26 -46.07
CA THR A 341 20.84 23.81 -45.85
C THR A 341 19.81 23.30 -44.87
N SER A 342 19.10 22.22 -45.23
CA SER A 342 18.05 21.65 -44.39
C SER A 342 18.33 20.20 -43.92
N ASN A 343 19.55 19.70 -44.13
CA ASN A 343 19.88 18.33 -43.77
C ASN A 343 20.67 18.27 -42.46
N TYR A 344 20.00 17.83 -41.38
CA TYR A 344 20.58 17.67 -40.06
C TYR A 344 20.10 16.38 -39.40
N LYS A 345 20.95 15.75 -38.60
CA LYS A 345 20.62 14.56 -37.79
C LYS A 345 20.24 14.93 -36.36
N ASN A 346 20.64 16.09 -35.86
CA ASN A 346 20.38 16.58 -34.52
C ASN A 346 20.07 18.07 -34.55
N GLU A 347 18.92 18.47 -34.11
CA GLU A 347 18.37 19.82 -34.17
C GLU A 347 19.21 20.81 -33.35
N PHE A 348 19.63 20.43 -32.15
CA PHE A 348 20.42 21.26 -31.26
C PHE A 348 21.83 21.52 -31.84
N ARG A 349 22.45 20.47 -32.36
CA ARG A 349 23.78 20.60 -32.99
C ARG A 349 23.71 21.48 -34.23
N TYR A 350 22.65 21.31 -35.00
CA TYR A 350 22.45 22.18 -36.18
C TYR A 350 22.28 23.65 -35.79
N ILE A 351 21.45 23.96 -34.78
CA ILE A 351 21.30 25.31 -34.27
C ILE A 351 22.63 25.84 -33.73
N GLN A 352 23.40 25.05 -33.03
CA GLN A 352 24.73 25.44 -32.53
C GLN A 352 25.71 25.75 -33.67
N ASP A 353 25.75 24.91 -34.69
CA ASP A 353 26.61 25.11 -35.85
C ASP A 353 26.23 26.38 -36.61
N VAL A 354 24.92 26.64 -36.76
CA VAL A 354 24.42 27.88 -37.39
C VAL A 354 24.79 29.12 -36.56
N LEU A 355 24.62 29.08 -35.26
CA LEU A 355 24.99 30.20 -34.37
C LEU A 355 26.50 30.46 -34.39
N LEU A 356 27.32 29.43 -34.43
CA LEU A 356 28.78 29.57 -34.55
C LEU A 356 29.19 30.19 -35.90
N SER A 357 28.59 29.74 -37.00
CA SER A 357 28.87 30.33 -38.31
C SER A 357 28.44 31.81 -38.39
N MET A 358 27.26 32.14 -37.87
CA MET A 358 26.78 33.51 -37.78
C MET A 358 27.70 34.41 -36.94
N ASN A 359 28.25 33.90 -35.85
CA ASN A 359 29.19 34.65 -35.03
C ASN A 359 30.52 34.89 -35.79
N GLN A 360 31.03 33.87 -36.46
CA GLN A 360 32.25 34.00 -37.32
C GLN A 360 32.03 34.99 -38.47
N ASP A 361 30.88 34.92 -39.12
CA ASP A 361 30.56 35.88 -40.19
C ASP A 361 30.43 37.30 -39.62
N ASN A 362 29.78 37.48 -38.47
CA ASN A 362 29.70 38.79 -37.83
C ASN A 362 31.08 39.36 -37.48
N GLU A 363 31.98 38.54 -36.92
CA GLU A 363 33.37 38.95 -36.68
C GLU A 363 34.09 39.31 -37.95
N SER A 364 33.91 38.56 -39.03
CA SER A 364 34.52 38.86 -40.33
C SER A 364 33.97 40.13 -40.92
N TYR A 365 32.65 40.38 -40.82
CA TYR A 365 32.06 41.65 -41.25
C TYR A 365 32.55 42.82 -40.40
N ARG A 366 32.68 42.70 -39.12
CA ARG A 366 33.22 43.73 -38.23
C ARG A 366 34.68 44.07 -38.62
N LYS A 367 35.54 43.06 -38.88
CA LYS A 367 36.93 43.26 -39.36
C LYS A 367 36.96 43.95 -40.70
N ARG A 368 36.09 43.56 -41.64
CA ARG A 368 36.02 44.25 -42.97
C ARG A 368 35.56 45.69 -42.83
N LEU A 369 34.54 45.97 -42.00
CA LEU A 369 34.08 47.34 -41.72
C LEU A 369 35.20 48.18 -41.08
N ALA A 370 35.96 47.66 -40.14
CA ALA A 370 37.09 48.34 -39.52
C ALA A 370 38.21 48.65 -40.55
N LEU A 371 38.50 47.68 -41.44
CA LEU A 371 39.48 47.88 -42.51
C LEU A 371 38.97 48.91 -43.54
N MET A 372 37.68 48.92 -43.88
CA MET A 372 37.11 49.94 -44.75
C MET A 372 37.16 51.32 -44.09
N ASP A 373 36.83 51.38 -42.80
CA ASP A 373 36.91 52.63 -42.03
C ASP A 373 38.31 53.21 -41.98
N ASP A 374 39.31 52.36 -41.69
CA ASP A 374 40.73 52.74 -41.74
C ASP A 374 41.19 53.18 -43.17
N SER A 375 40.73 52.47 -44.20
CA SER A 375 41.00 52.80 -45.60
C SER A 375 40.45 54.18 -46.00
N ILE A 376 39.22 54.49 -45.61
CA ILE A 376 38.54 55.75 -45.79
C ILE A 376 39.31 56.85 -45.05
N ARG A 377 39.70 56.60 -43.82
CA ARG A 377 40.49 57.53 -43.01
C ARG A 377 41.80 57.87 -43.65
N ILE A 378 42.57 56.87 -44.13
CA ILE A 378 43.88 57.06 -44.83
C ILE A 378 43.67 57.84 -46.12
N SER A 379 42.63 57.47 -46.90
CA SER A 379 42.32 58.16 -48.16
C SER A 379 41.98 59.63 -47.96
N LEU A 380 41.15 59.96 -46.99
CA LEU A 380 40.81 61.35 -46.65
C LEU A 380 42.05 62.12 -46.17
N THR A 381 42.90 61.51 -45.34
CA THR A 381 44.09 62.12 -44.83
C THR A 381 45.05 62.38 -45.97
N GLN A 382 45.27 61.46 -46.89
CA GLN A 382 46.13 61.59 -48.06
C GLN A 382 45.62 62.70 -49.01
N LYS A 383 44.29 62.79 -49.19
CA LYS A 383 43.68 63.80 -50.02
C LYS A 383 43.84 65.21 -49.43
N VAL A 384 43.74 65.36 -48.12
CA VAL A 384 44.05 66.61 -47.42
C VAL A 384 45.50 67.03 -47.62
N LEU A 385 46.44 66.07 -47.53
CA LEU A 385 47.82 66.31 -47.62
C LEU A 385 48.30 66.60 -49.07
N SER A 386 47.66 65.98 -50.10
CA SER A 386 48.09 66.12 -51.51
C SER A 386 47.38 67.23 -52.25
N GLU A 387 46.10 67.41 -52.05
CA GLU A 387 45.28 68.34 -52.84
C GLU A 387 44.86 69.59 -52.06
N GLY A 388 44.99 69.61 -50.75
CA GLY A 388 44.65 70.73 -49.87
C GLY A 388 43.17 71.14 -49.81
N ALA A 389 42.30 70.41 -50.50
CA ALA A 389 40.84 70.69 -50.53
C ALA A 389 40.04 69.42 -50.45
N LEU A 390 39.09 69.44 -49.58
CA LEU A 390 38.07 68.41 -49.41
C LEU A 390 36.67 68.93 -49.80
N SER A 391 35.86 68.14 -50.41
CA SER A 391 34.43 68.46 -50.57
C SER A 391 33.77 68.66 -49.18
N GLN A 392 32.62 69.33 -49.16
CA GLN A 392 31.92 69.57 -47.88
C GLN A 392 31.56 68.31 -47.15
N GLU A 393 31.19 67.25 -47.85
CA GLU A 393 30.87 65.93 -47.29
C GLU A 393 32.13 65.27 -46.72
N GLU A 394 33.22 65.22 -47.47
CA GLU A 394 34.53 64.69 -47.08
C GLU A 394 35.10 65.43 -45.88
N LYS A 395 34.91 66.74 -45.80
CA LYS A 395 35.29 67.55 -44.64
C LYS A 395 34.52 67.17 -43.40
N THR A 396 33.24 66.95 -43.52
CA THR A 396 32.38 66.53 -42.40
C THR A 396 32.77 65.14 -41.89
N GLU A 397 33.08 64.21 -42.82
CA GLU A 397 33.57 62.89 -42.44
C GLU A 397 34.95 62.93 -41.82
N PHE A 398 35.86 63.64 -42.35
CA PHE A 398 37.22 63.85 -41.83
C PHE A 398 37.18 64.40 -40.40
N MET A 399 36.36 65.45 -40.17
CA MET A 399 36.19 66.04 -38.85
C MET A 399 35.55 65.03 -37.86
N ARG A 400 34.60 64.19 -38.32
CA ARG A 400 34.00 63.16 -37.53
C ARG A 400 35.00 62.07 -37.13
N TYR A 401 35.84 61.62 -38.01
CA TYR A 401 36.87 60.60 -37.74
C TYR A 401 37.93 61.08 -36.73
N TYR A 402 38.29 62.30 -36.78
CA TYR A 402 39.35 62.86 -35.90
C TYR A 402 38.80 63.64 -34.72
N GLY A 403 37.52 63.69 -34.54
CA GLY A 403 36.89 64.39 -33.41
C GLY A 403 37.11 65.87 -33.37
N LEU A 404 37.32 66.48 -34.57
CA LEU A 404 37.69 67.87 -34.68
C LEU A 404 36.48 68.79 -34.66
N ALA A 405 36.59 69.92 -33.98
CA ALA A 405 35.59 70.99 -34.04
C ALA A 405 35.78 71.82 -35.28
N ASP A 406 34.73 72.55 -35.75
CA ASP A 406 34.81 73.40 -36.97
C ASP A 406 35.61 74.66 -36.71
N THR A 407 36.95 74.49 -36.58
CA THR A 407 37.94 75.55 -36.33
C THR A 407 39.10 75.47 -37.36
N PHE A 408 39.97 76.40 -37.36
CA PHE A 408 41.15 76.42 -38.27
C PHE A 408 42.18 75.36 -37.81
N TYR A 409 42.62 74.52 -38.75
CA TYR A 409 43.68 73.53 -38.53
C TYR A 409 44.89 73.82 -39.35
N CYS A 410 46.07 73.59 -38.79
CA CYS A 410 47.32 73.66 -39.46
C CYS A 410 47.96 72.27 -39.56
N VAL A 411 48.32 71.83 -40.73
CA VAL A 411 49.08 70.62 -40.98
C VAL A 411 50.55 70.96 -41.11
N ILE A 412 51.38 70.46 -40.21
CA ILE A 412 52.80 70.63 -40.23
C ILE A 412 53.44 69.40 -40.86
N LEU A 413 54.05 69.55 -42.05
CA LEU A 413 54.85 68.55 -42.73
C LEU A 413 56.29 68.76 -42.35
N ALA A 414 56.90 67.87 -41.62
CA ALA A 414 58.33 67.91 -41.31
C ALA A 414 59.03 66.79 -42.10
N ASP A 415 59.89 67.26 -43.04
CA ASP A 415 60.77 66.35 -43.75
C ASP A 415 62.13 66.30 -43.04
N VAL A 416 62.47 65.15 -42.54
CA VAL A 416 63.71 64.95 -41.78
C VAL A 416 64.81 64.54 -42.76
N LEU A 417 65.58 65.52 -43.18
CA LEU A 417 66.78 65.29 -43.96
C LEU A 417 67.92 64.76 -43.08
N TYR A 418 68.20 63.50 -43.22
CA TYR A 418 69.31 62.83 -42.51
C TYR A 418 70.61 63.06 -43.29
N ALA A 419 71.44 63.91 -42.74
CA ALA A 419 72.78 64.12 -43.27
C ALA A 419 73.80 63.18 -42.58
N GLY A 420 73.77 61.94 -42.97
CA GLY A 420 74.67 60.92 -42.39
C GLY A 420 74.60 59.61 -43.11
N THR A 421 75.77 59.10 -43.43
CA THR A 421 76.16 57.88 -44.11
C THR A 421 75.08 56.79 -44.18
N ARG A 422 74.86 56.28 -45.41
CA ARG A 422 74.07 55.12 -45.77
C ARG A 422 74.27 53.91 -44.83
N VAL A 423 73.37 53.64 -43.96
CA VAL A 423 73.24 52.35 -43.37
C VAL A 423 71.74 52.00 -43.27
N GLY A 424 71.36 51.04 -44.11
CA GLY A 424 70.25 50.16 -43.87
C GLY A 424 68.82 50.68 -44.08
N GLY A 425 68.26 50.17 -45.03
CA GLY A 425 66.93 49.74 -45.37
C GLY A 425 65.73 50.56 -44.90
N GLU A 426 64.67 50.46 -45.66
CA GLU A 426 63.30 51.03 -45.40
C GLU A 426 62.77 50.91 -43.94
N SER A 427 63.30 49.96 -43.17
CA SER A 427 62.97 49.78 -41.76
C SER A 427 63.42 50.94 -40.87
N ALA A 428 64.69 51.44 -41.08
CA ALA A 428 65.25 52.52 -40.26
C ALA A 428 64.50 53.83 -40.46
N THR A 429 64.09 54.11 -41.71
CA THR A 429 63.35 55.34 -42.09
C THR A 429 61.90 55.28 -41.42
N ARG A 430 61.34 54.10 -41.33
CA ARG A 430 60.04 53.92 -40.71
C ARG A 430 60.09 54.12 -39.19
N ASP A 431 61.15 53.63 -38.59
CA ASP A 431 61.37 53.78 -37.15
C ASP A 431 61.67 55.20 -36.72
N ILE A 432 62.40 55.93 -37.56
CA ILE A 432 62.70 57.35 -37.36
C ILE A 432 61.47 58.23 -37.54
N ASN A 433 60.64 57.97 -38.55
CA ASN A 433 59.37 58.66 -38.72
C ASN A 433 58.39 58.41 -37.60
N LEU A 434 58.35 57.20 -37.03
CA LEU A 434 57.57 56.87 -35.87
C LEU A 434 58.02 57.61 -34.60
N LEU A 435 59.37 57.70 -34.44
CA LEU A 435 59.98 58.37 -33.29
C LEU A 435 59.82 59.92 -33.39
N VAL A 436 59.88 60.49 -34.57
CA VAL A 436 59.56 61.89 -34.78
C VAL A 436 58.09 62.19 -34.55
N GLY A 437 57.21 61.30 -34.99
CA GLY A 437 55.77 61.41 -34.70
C GLY A 437 55.49 61.39 -33.22
N GLU A 438 56.08 60.45 -32.44
CA GLU A 438 55.93 60.36 -31.00
C GLU A 438 56.55 61.60 -30.29
N LEU A 439 57.68 62.12 -30.73
CA LEU A 439 58.31 63.34 -30.16
C LEU A 439 57.46 64.59 -30.44
N MET A 440 56.90 64.72 -31.63
CA MET A 440 55.98 65.81 -31.93
C MET A 440 54.69 65.73 -31.11
N HIS A 441 54.16 64.57 -30.95
CA HIS A 441 52.98 64.35 -30.11
C HIS A 441 53.23 64.72 -28.64
N ARG A 442 54.43 64.44 -28.13
CA ARG A 442 54.82 64.79 -26.73
C ARG A 442 55.10 66.26 -26.53
N GLN A 443 55.75 66.92 -27.51
CA GLN A 443 56.13 68.33 -27.36
C GLN A 443 54.99 69.34 -27.64
N LEU A 444 54.06 69.00 -28.50
CA LEU A 444 52.97 69.93 -28.82
C LEU A 444 51.82 69.91 -27.75
N SER A 445 51.87 69.02 -26.75
CA SER A 445 50.83 68.88 -25.69
C SER A 445 49.41 69.05 -26.24
N CYS A 446 49.24 68.62 -27.45
CA CYS A 446 48.10 69.01 -28.25
C CYS A 446 47.30 67.77 -28.50
N ASP A 447 46.22 67.53 -27.69
CA ASP A 447 45.23 66.57 -27.99
C ASP A 447 44.53 66.69 -29.35
N GLN A 448 45.04 67.55 -30.20
CA GLN A 448 44.47 67.95 -31.47
C GLN A 448 45.43 67.82 -32.66
N ALA A 449 46.65 67.30 -32.49
CA ALA A 449 47.57 67.05 -33.61
C ALA A 449 47.29 65.66 -34.21
N ILE A 450 47.08 65.63 -35.52
CA ILE A 450 46.90 64.38 -36.30
C ILE A 450 48.31 63.99 -36.78
N CYS A 451 48.86 62.91 -36.22
CA CYS A 451 50.13 62.30 -36.64
C CYS A 451 49.90 60.97 -37.34
#